data_8f40e73345d4a6bd6e4d154d159e8cbf
#
_entry.id   8f40e73345d4a6bd6e4d154d159e8cbf
#
_cell.length_a   1.000
_cell.length_b   1.000
_cell.length_c   1.000
_cell.angle_alpha   90.00
_cell.angle_beta   90.00
_cell.angle_gamma   90.00
#
_symmetry.space_group_name_H-M   'P 1'
#
loop_
_entity.id
_entity.type
_entity.pdbx_description
1 polymer ?
#
loop_
_entity_poly.entity_id
_entity_poly.type
_entity_poly.pdbx_seq_one_letter_code
_entity_poly.pdbx_strand_id
1 'polypeptide(L)'
;PSFTINEDDVLINELANPIIEQKYEKKTFEFVFEQQQKKNVFRGVKEVKKAIRKNHKGLVILSADTHPFDVISAFPVTCEEKNLKYYYVRSKHQLSKACGTKQTAAVVMVPEPKDKEDQKKYKKLSEKAEELAKINE
;
A
#
# COMPACT_ATOMS: atom_id res chain seq x y z
N PRO A 1 -19.35 0.77 17.52
CA PRO A 1 -18.15 0.88 16.70
C PRO A 1 -18.50 0.76 15.23
N SER A 2 -17.88 1.58 14.47
CA SER A 2 -18.16 1.59 13.05
C SER A 2 -17.13 0.74 12.33
N PHE A 3 -17.50 -0.49 12.09
CA PHE A 3 -16.72 -1.40 11.28
C PHE A 3 -17.39 -1.59 9.95
N THR A 4 -16.63 -1.55 8.90
CA THR A 4 -17.10 -1.94 7.59
C THR A 4 -16.63 -3.36 7.36
N ILE A 5 -17.60 -4.25 7.14
CA ILE A 5 -17.26 -5.64 6.82
C ILE A 5 -17.47 -5.79 5.33
N ASN A 6 -16.40 -6.08 4.59
CA ASN A 6 -16.52 -6.29 3.15
C ASN A 6 -16.79 -7.77 2.86
N GLU A 7 -16.86 -8.11 1.58
CA GLU A 7 -17.18 -9.48 1.15
C GLU A 7 -16.18 -10.53 1.62
N ASP A 8 -15.01 -10.12 2.08
CA ASP A 8 -14.00 -11.02 2.65
C ASP A 8 -14.03 -11.04 4.17
N ASP A 9 -15.08 -10.47 4.77
CA ASP A 9 -15.25 -10.35 6.21
C ASP A 9 -14.09 -9.63 6.90
N VAL A 10 -13.53 -8.65 6.22
CA VAL A 10 -12.39 -7.87 6.72
C VAL A 10 -12.88 -6.69 7.56
N LEU A 11 -12.30 -6.56 8.75
CA LEU A 11 -12.58 -5.47 9.66
C LEU A 11 -11.69 -4.28 9.31
N ILE A 12 -12.32 -3.19 8.86
CA ILE A 12 -11.60 -2.02 8.38
C ILE A 12 -11.60 -0.91 9.43
N ASN A 13 -10.41 -0.36 9.71
CA ASN A 13 -10.28 0.77 10.61
C ASN A 13 -10.74 2.06 9.92
N GLU A 14 -11.61 2.82 10.60
CA GLU A 14 -12.14 4.07 10.07
C GLU A 14 -11.07 5.12 9.78
N LEU A 15 -9.95 5.05 10.49
CA LEU A 15 -8.84 6.00 10.32
C LEU A 15 -8.02 5.72 9.07
N ALA A 16 -8.22 4.57 8.43
CA ALA A 16 -7.52 4.24 7.21
C ALA A 16 -8.09 5.07 6.06
N ASN A 17 -7.33 6.04 5.63
CA ASN A 17 -7.77 6.98 4.61
C ASN A 17 -6.57 7.53 3.85
N PRO A 18 -6.54 7.53 2.53
CA PRO A 18 -7.62 7.05 1.64
C PRO A 18 -7.55 5.54 1.36
N ILE A 19 -8.72 4.90 1.22
CA ILE A 19 -8.82 3.52 0.77
C ILE A 19 -9.11 3.51 -0.73
N ILE A 20 -8.34 2.74 -1.47
CA ILE A 20 -8.48 2.68 -2.92
C ILE A 20 -9.74 1.87 -3.31
N GLU A 21 -10.34 2.19 -4.44
CA GLU A 21 -11.50 1.49 -4.96
C GLU A 21 -11.19 0.03 -5.28
N GLN A 22 -12.17 -0.85 -5.15
CA GLN A 22 -11.97 -2.29 -5.34
C GLN A 22 -11.34 -2.67 -6.68
N LYS A 23 -11.71 -2.01 -7.75
CA LYS A 23 -11.15 -2.32 -9.07
C LYS A 23 -9.65 -2.01 -9.14
N TYR A 24 -9.22 -0.96 -8.46
CA TYR A 24 -7.80 -0.61 -8.39
C TYR A 24 -7.06 -1.45 -7.36
N GLU A 25 -7.77 -1.92 -6.34
CA GLU A 25 -7.21 -2.81 -5.34
C GLU A 25 -6.73 -4.11 -5.99
N LYS A 26 -7.55 -4.68 -6.86
CA LYS A 26 -7.18 -5.87 -7.60
C LYS A 26 -5.94 -5.62 -8.46
N LYS A 27 -5.91 -4.50 -9.16
CA LYS A 27 -4.75 -4.11 -9.97
C LYS A 27 -3.51 -3.91 -9.12
N THR A 28 -3.69 -3.36 -7.91
CA THR A 28 -2.60 -3.17 -6.96
C THR A 28 -1.99 -4.51 -6.55
N PHE A 29 -2.83 -5.47 -6.20
CA PHE A 29 -2.34 -6.80 -5.81
C PHE A 29 -1.62 -7.50 -6.95
N GLU A 30 -2.13 -7.39 -8.17
CA GLU A 30 -1.47 -7.95 -9.36
C GLU A 30 -0.12 -7.30 -9.60
N PHE A 31 -0.05 -5.98 -9.46
CA PHE A 31 1.17 -5.22 -9.64
C PHE A 31 2.22 -5.60 -8.58
N VAL A 32 1.80 -5.67 -7.31
CA VAL A 32 2.69 -6.07 -6.21
C VAL A 32 3.24 -7.48 -6.45
N PHE A 33 2.38 -8.39 -6.88
CA PHE A 33 2.79 -9.76 -7.18
C PHE A 33 3.86 -9.79 -8.27
N GLU A 34 3.65 -9.07 -9.37
CA GLU A 34 4.62 -8.99 -10.45
C GLU A 34 5.95 -8.40 -9.99
N GLN A 35 5.89 -7.32 -9.21
CA GLN A 35 7.10 -6.67 -8.72
C GLN A 35 7.83 -7.53 -7.70
N GLN A 36 7.12 -8.27 -6.89
CA GLN A 36 7.71 -9.20 -5.93
C GLN A 36 8.50 -10.28 -6.65
N GLN A 37 7.99 -10.77 -7.77
CA GLN A 37 8.70 -11.76 -8.58
C GLN A 37 10.02 -11.20 -9.13
N LYS A 38 10.06 -9.89 -9.36
CA LYS A 38 11.27 -9.19 -9.82
C LYS A 38 12.12 -8.70 -8.65
N LYS A 39 11.74 -9.05 -7.42
CA LYS A 39 12.42 -8.63 -6.19
C LYS A 39 12.46 -7.11 -6.02
N ASN A 40 11.41 -6.43 -6.48
CA ASN A 40 11.31 -4.98 -6.43
C ASN A 40 10.23 -4.54 -5.43
N VAL A 41 10.26 -5.10 -4.23
CA VAL A 41 9.27 -4.80 -3.18
C VAL A 41 9.96 -4.80 -1.82
N PHE A 42 9.70 -3.76 -1.03
CA PHE A 42 10.00 -3.74 0.40
C PHE A 42 8.73 -4.10 1.13
N ARG A 43 8.78 -5.03 2.05
CA ARG A 43 7.59 -5.49 2.77
C ARG A 43 7.80 -5.49 4.25
N GLY A 44 6.75 -5.10 4.96
CA GLY A 44 6.78 -5.04 6.41
C GLY A 44 7.24 -3.69 6.94
N VAL A 45 6.84 -3.39 8.17
CA VAL A 45 7.08 -2.09 8.80
C VAL A 45 8.56 -1.73 8.84
N LYS A 46 9.40 -2.66 9.28
CA LYS A 46 10.84 -2.39 9.44
C LYS A 46 11.53 -2.12 8.12
N GLU A 47 11.24 -2.95 7.12
CA GLU A 47 11.86 -2.82 5.79
C GLU A 47 11.43 -1.53 5.11
N VAL A 48 10.14 -1.20 5.18
CA VAL A 48 9.63 0.01 4.55
C VAL A 48 10.18 1.27 5.25
N LYS A 49 10.21 1.28 6.57
CA LYS A 49 10.82 2.40 7.32
C LYS A 49 12.27 2.61 6.93
N LYS A 50 13.02 1.53 6.82
CA LYS A 50 14.43 1.60 6.43
C LYS A 50 14.58 2.14 5.01
N ALA A 51 13.75 1.67 4.08
CA ALA A 51 13.78 2.13 2.70
C ALA A 51 13.49 3.63 2.61
N ILE A 52 12.48 4.10 3.33
CA ILE A 52 12.12 5.52 3.36
C ILE A 52 13.26 6.35 3.95
N ARG A 53 13.86 5.87 5.03
CA ARG A 53 14.99 6.55 5.69
C ARG A 53 16.19 6.66 4.75
N LYS A 54 16.39 5.68 3.90
CA LYS A 54 17.47 5.68 2.90
C LYS A 54 17.12 6.44 1.63
N ASN A 55 16.00 7.16 1.64
CA ASN A 55 15.53 7.98 0.53
C ASN A 55 15.13 7.22 -0.72
N HIS A 56 14.70 5.97 -0.59
CA HIS A 56 14.07 5.26 -1.69
C HIS A 56 12.73 5.90 -2.00
N LYS A 57 12.39 5.99 -3.27
CA LYS A 57 11.11 6.51 -3.74
C LYS A 57 10.27 5.37 -4.27
N GLY A 58 8.97 5.45 -4.04
CA GLY A 58 8.07 4.41 -4.49
C GLY A 58 6.65 4.64 -4.00
N LEU A 59 5.79 3.68 -4.32
CA LEU A 59 4.39 3.69 -3.92
C LEU A 59 4.25 2.89 -2.62
N VAL A 60 3.65 3.49 -1.61
CA VAL A 60 3.45 2.84 -0.31
C VAL A 60 2.00 2.36 -0.22
N ILE A 61 1.82 1.09 0.09
CA ILE A 61 0.50 0.46 0.19
C ILE A 61 0.33 -0.06 1.61
N LEU A 62 -0.76 0.37 2.25
CA LEU A 62 -1.04 0.08 3.65
C LEU A 62 -2.32 -0.75 3.77
N SER A 63 -2.41 -1.59 4.79
CA SER A 63 -3.62 -2.38 5.00
C SER A 63 -4.52 -1.69 6.03
N ALA A 64 -5.80 -1.54 5.67
CA ALA A 64 -6.78 -0.86 6.51
C ALA A 64 -7.25 -1.71 7.69
N ASP A 65 -7.01 -3.00 7.66
CA ASP A 65 -7.44 -3.94 8.70
C ASP A 65 -6.32 -4.32 9.69
N THR A 66 -5.25 -3.51 9.75
CA THR A 66 -4.17 -3.74 10.70
C THR A 66 -4.58 -3.29 12.10
N HIS A 67 -4.43 -4.18 13.06
CA HIS A 67 -4.75 -3.93 14.46
C HIS A 67 -3.60 -4.40 15.35
N PRO A 68 -3.09 -3.56 16.25
CA PRO A 68 -3.47 -2.17 16.46
C PRO A 68 -3.03 -1.28 15.31
N PHE A 69 -3.84 -0.29 15.00
CA PHE A 69 -3.59 0.61 13.86
C PHE A 69 -2.31 1.44 14.03
N ASP A 70 -1.90 1.65 15.27
CA ASP A 70 -0.68 2.41 15.60
C ASP A 70 0.57 1.86 14.91
N VAL A 71 0.55 0.58 14.53
CA VAL A 71 1.68 -0.04 13.83
C VAL A 71 1.99 0.70 12.52
N ILE A 72 0.97 1.21 11.85
CA ILE A 72 1.13 1.85 10.55
C ILE A 72 0.66 3.31 10.50
N SER A 73 0.14 3.84 11.59
CA SER A 73 -0.47 5.18 11.60
C SER A 73 0.49 6.32 11.29
N ALA A 74 1.78 6.12 11.48
CA ALA A 74 2.79 7.14 11.21
C ALA A 74 3.19 7.21 9.74
N PHE A 75 2.88 6.19 8.94
CA PHE A 75 3.30 6.15 7.54
C PHE A 75 2.71 7.28 6.68
N PRO A 76 1.41 7.62 6.79
CA PRO A 76 0.87 8.72 6.00
C PRO A 76 1.62 10.03 6.20
N VAL A 77 1.93 10.38 7.44
CA VAL A 77 2.69 11.62 7.75
C VAL A 77 4.08 11.55 7.13
N THR A 78 4.76 10.42 7.29
CA THR A 78 6.10 10.22 6.74
C THR A 78 6.08 10.30 5.21
N CYS A 79 5.07 9.70 4.58
CA CYS A 79 4.93 9.73 3.13
C CYS A 79 4.70 11.16 2.64
N GLU A 80 3.88 11.93 3.32
CA GLU A 80 3.63 13.33 2.96
C GLU A 80 4.90 14.18 3.09
N GLU A 81 5.67 13.98 4.16
CA GLU A 81 6.93 14.68 4.36
C GLU A 81 7.97 14.37 3.27
N LYS A 82 7.98 13.14 2.78
CA LYS A 82 8.93 12.66 1.79
C LYS A 82 8.40 12.74 0.36
N ASN A 83 7.20 13.26 0.17
CA ASN A 83 6.52 13.31 -1.14
C ASN A 83 6.34 11.94 -1.78
N LEU A 84 6.01 10.95 -0.97
CA LEU A 84 5.71 9.60 -1.44
C LEU A 84 4.20 9.44 -1.58
N LYS A 85 3.78 8.75 -2.63
CA LYS A 85 2.36 8.44 -2.83
C LYS A 85 2.01 7.23 -1.97
N TYR A 86 0.81 7.23 -1.43
CA TYR A 86 0.33 6.11 -0.61
C TYR A 86 -1.18 5.99 -0.68
N TYR A 87 -1.67 4.80 -0.38
CA TYR A 87 -3.09 4.56 -0.15
C TYR A 87 -3.27 3.27 0.63
N TYR A 88 -4.51 3.04 1.08
CA TYR A 88 -4.85 1.84 1.84
C TYR A 88 -5.59 0.86 0.95
N VAL A 89 -5.32 -0.43 1.20
CA VAL A 89 -6.13 -1.53 0.68
C VAL A 89 -6.86 -2.15 1.87
N ARG A 90 -7.94 -2.88 1.60
CA ARG A 90 -8.79 -3.39 2.69
C ARG A 90 -8.17 -4.53 3.49
N SER A 91 -7.49 -5.46 2.83
CA SER A 91 -7.05 -6.70 3.45
C SER A 91 -5.54 -6.88 3.49
N LYS A 92 -4.98 -6.97 4.70
CA LYS A 92 -3.57 -7.30 4.86
C LYS A 92 -3.28 -8.74 4.41
N HIS A 93 -4.27 -9.63 4.52
CA HIS A 93 -4.13 -11.01 4.08
C HIS A 93 -3.91 -11.07 2.57
N GLN A 94 -4.71 -10.34 1.79
CA GLN A 94 -4.56 -10.27 0.35
C GLN A 94 -3.26 -9.59 -0.04
N LEU A 95 -2.88 -8.54 0.68
CA LEU A 95 -1.62 -7.84 0.44
C LEU A 95 -0.43 -8.78 0.68
N SER A 96 -0.46 -9.53 1.78
CA SER A 96 0.60 -10.48 2.10
C SER A 96 0.69 -11.60 1.07
N LYS A 97 -0.46 -12.08 0.61
CA LYS A 97 -0.53 -13.10 -0.43
C LYS A 97 0.09 -12.59 -1.73
N ALA A 98 -0.18 -11.34 -2.08
CA ALA A 98 0.42 -10.71 -3.26
C ALA A 98 1.95 -10.65 -3.15
N CYS A 99 2.47 -10.46 -1.94
CA CYS A 99 3.92 -10.44 -1.69
C CYS A 99 4.55 -11.83 -1.66
N GLY A 100 3.75 -12.88 -1.79
CA GLY A 100 4.25 -14.25 -1.79
C GLY A 100 4.83 -14.68 -0.45
N THR A 101 4.37 -14.12 0.65
CA THR A 101 4.87 -14.44 1.98
C THR A 101 3.77 -15.06 2.83
N LYS A 102 4.16 -15.94 3.75
CA LYS A 102 3.25 -16.54 4.72
C LYS A 102 3.04 -15.63 5.93
N GLN A 103 3.97 -14.70 6.15
CA GLN A 103 3.86 -13.74 7.22
C GLN A 103 3.01 -12.56 6.76
N THR A 104 2.14 -12.05 7.65
CA THR A 104 1.32 -10.91 7.32
C THR A 104 2.16 -9.65 7.20
N ALA A 105 1.91 -8.89 6.14
CA ALA A 105 2.55 -7.59 5.93
C ALA A 105 1.49 -6.50 5.99
N ALA A 106 1.67 -5.56 6.92
CA ALA A 106 0.74 -4.45 7.08
C ALA A 106 1.04 -3.29 6.11
N VAL A 107 2.25 -3.26 5.58
CA VAL A 107 2.70 -2.20 4.69
C VAL A 107 3.69 -2.77 3.68
N VAL A 108 3.61 -2.25 2.46
CA VAL A 108 4.48 -2.64 1.35
C VAL A 108 4.88 -1.38 0.60
N MET A 109 6.12 -1.31 0.16
CA MET A 109 6.59 -0.23 -0.69
C MET A 109 7.13 -0.81 -1.99
N VAL A 110 6.63 -0.29 -3.11
CA VAL A 110 7.08 -0.71 -4.43
C VAL A 110 7.85 0.43 -5.06
N PRO A 111 9.18 0.31 -5.17
CA PRO A 111 9.98 1.33 -5.87
C PRO A 111 9.58 1.44 -7.33
N GLU A 112 9.82 2.60 -7.93
CA GLU A 112 9.50 2.80 -9.33
C GLU A 112 10.20 1.75 -10.20
N PRO A 113 9.45 0.99 -11.01
CA PRO A 113 10.03 -0.05 -11.85
C PRO A 113 10.89 0.53 -12.98
N LYS A 114 11.80 -0.28 -13.48
CA LYS A 114 12.66 0.11 -14.60
C LYS A 114 12.06 -0.26 -15.94
N ASP A 115 11.22 -1.30 -15.99
CA ASP A 115 10.56 -1.77 -17.20
C ASP A 115 9.45 -0.79 -17.60
N LYS A 116 9.40 -0.45 -18.88
CA LYS A 116 8.41 0.51 -19.41
C LYS A 116 6.97 0.10 -19.15
N GLU A 117 6.64 -1.19 -19.31
CA GLU A 117 5.28 -1.67 -19.05
C GLU A 117 4.91 -1.55 -17.60
N ASP A 118 5.84 -1.90 -16.72
CA ASP A 118 5.62 -1.80 -15.28
C ASP A 118 5.53 -0.34 -14.85
N GLN A 119 6.28 0.54 -15.49
CA GLN A 119 6.21 1.99 -15.22
C GLN A 119 4.84 2.55 -15.55
N LYS A 120 4.19 2.05 -16.58
CA LYS A 120 2.83 2.47 -16.94
C LYS A 120 1.85 2.11 -15.84
N LYS A 121 1.95 0.88 -15.33
CA LYS A 121 1.10 0.42 -14.23
C LYS A 121 1.37 1.21 -12.96
N TYR A 122 2.63 1.41 -12.64
CA TYR A 122 3.05 2.21 -11.49
C TYR A 122 2.49 3.63 -11.59
N LYS A 123 2.61 4.25 -12.75
CA LYS A 123 2.11 5.60 -12.98
C LYS A 123 0.61 5.70 -12.76
N LYS A 124 -0.16 4.74 -13.28
CA LYS A 124 -1.61 4.73 -13.09
C LYS A 124 -2.01 4.65 -11.63
N LEU A 125 -1.36 3.78 -10.88
CA LEU A 125 -1.64 3.63 -9.45
C LEU A 125 -1.20 4.86 -8.66
N SER A 126 -0.06 5.45 -9.02
CA SER A 126 0.43 6.67 -8.39
C SER A 126 -0.49 7.86 -8.65
N GLU A 127 -1.01 7.99 -9.87
CA GLU A 127 -1.97 9.03 -10.22
C GLU A 127 -3.27 8.85 -9.43
N LYS A 128 -3.72 7.61 -9.25
CA LYS A 128 -4.90 7.34 -8.45
C LYS A 128 -4.67 7.70 -6.99
N ALA A 129 -3.51 7.40 -6.45
CA ALA A 129 -3.13 7.79 -5.10
C ALA A 129 -3.18 9.30 -4.93
N GLU A 130 -2.68 10.03 -5.91
CA GLU A 130 -2.68 11.49 -5.90
C GLU A 130 -4.10 12.06 -5.94
N GLU A 131 -4.98 11.48 -6.76
CA GLU A 131 -6.38 11.87 -6.81
C GLU A 131 -7.06 11.67 -5.46
N LEU A 132 -6.82 10.54 -4.82
CA LEU A 132 -7.41 10.23 -3.51
C LEU A 132 -6.92 11.21 -2.43
N ALA A 133 -5.67 11.59 -2.49
CA ALA A 133 -5.11 12.56 -1.54
C ALA A 133 -5.79 13.93 -1.69
N LYS A 134 -6.08 14.35 -2.91
CA LYS A 134 -6.77 15.61 -3.17
C LYS A 134 -8.21 15.62 -2.69
N ILE A 135 -8.90 14.50 -2.83
CA ILE A 135 -10.29 14.38 -2.38
C ILE A 135 -10.41 14.54 -0.87
N ASN A 136 -9.38 14.13 -0.15
CA ASN A 136 -9.38 14.13 1.31
C ASN A 136 -8.70 15.34 1.95
N GLU A 137 -8.37 16.33 1.16
CA GLU A 137 -7.85 17.60 1.69
C GLU A 137 -8.96 18.47 2.28
#